data_2d42d02fb70ac7205075daf834fc971e
#
_entry.id   2d42d02fb70ac7205075daf834fc971e
#
_cell.length_a   1.000
_cell.length_b   1.000
_cell.length_c   1.000
_cell.angle_alpha   90.00
_cell.angle_beta   90.00
_cell.angle_gamma   90.00
#
_symmetry.space_group_name_H-M   'P 1'
#
loop_
_entity.id
_entity.type
_entity.pdbx_description
1 polymer ?
#
loop_
_entity_poly.entity_id
_entity_poly.type
_entity_poly.pdbx_seq_one_letter_code
_entity_poly.pdbx_strand_id
1 'polypeptide(L)'
;MLFAGLRSYILLMRDTLAAMQQEEPIYSAQHSRSLFQRINMVISFIVVVMGALSIQESPYLLVLGVGIGGLYWFSTAQKYHLYHDRLIIHYGRPRIVDIPLDSIIDAGVIKMPFSGVLVRRTGRAGALVRPRNLEEFVERLWDAIEKNGGPAPGRNPS
;
A
#
# COMPACT_ATOMS: atom_id res chain seq x y z
N MET A 1 -22.26 30.87 3.85
CA MET A 1 -21.67 30.22 5.03
C MET A 1 -21.03 28.85 4.75
N LEU A 2 -21.46 28.07 3.78
CA LEU A 2 -20.90 26.74 3.43
C LEU A 2 -19.43 26.76 2.95
N PHE A 3 -18.98 27.80 2.25
CA PHE A 3 -17.62 27.88 1.70
C PHE A 3 -16.53 28.15 2.75
N ALA A 4 -16.85 28.77 3.90
CA ALA A 4 -15.87 29.01 4.96
C ALA A 4 -15.47 27.70 5.67
N GLY A 5 -16.43 26.80 5.88
CA GLY A 5 -16.17 25.49 6.50
C GLY A 5 -15.29 24.58 5.63
N LEU A 6 -15.53 24.58 4.32
CA LEU A 6 -14.74 23.76 3.38
C LEU A 6 -13.28 24.21 3.32
N ARG A 7 -13.04 25.51 3.36
CA ARG A 7 -11.70 26.10 3.33
C ARG A 7 -10.91 25.75 4.62
N SER A 8 -11.56 25.82 5.78
CA SER A 8 -10.97 25.44 7.06
C SER A 8 -10.64 23.94 7.11
N TYR A 9 -11.53 23.10 6.56
CA TYR A 9 -11.30 21.66 6.49
C TYR A 9 -10.12 21.28 5.58
N ILE A 10 -10.00 21.94 4.43
CA ILE A 10 -8.89 21.75 3.48
C ILE A 10 -7.56 22.22 4.09
N LEU A 11 -7.54 23.35 4.80
CA LEU A 11 -6.35 23.84 5.49
C LEU A 11 -5.92 22.89 6.61
N LEU A 12 -6.86 22.42 7.43
CA LEU A 12 -6.58 21.46 8.50
C LEU A 12 -6.04 20.13 7.95
N MET A 13 -6.60 19.62 6.86
CA MET A 13 -6.07 18.44 6.18
C MET A 13 -4.67 18.67 5.62
N ARG A 14 -4.43 19.84 5.06
CA ARG A 14 -3.11 20.20 4.52
C ARG A 14 -2.06 20.29 5.61
N ASP A 15 -2.38 20.90 6.74
CA ASP A 15 -1.45 21.03 7.87
C ASP A 15 -1.19 19.69 8.54
N THR A 16 -2.21 18.82 8.65
CA THR A 16 -2.05 17.45 9.14
C THR A 16 -1.18 16.62 8.20
N LEU A 17 -1.38 16.75 6.88
CA LEU A 17 -0.56 16.07 5.88
C LEU A 17 0.88 16.62 5.88
N ALA A 18 1.07 17.92 6.06
CA ALA A 18 2.40 18.53 6.15
C ALA A 18 3.14 18.09 7.43
N ALA A 19 2.45 18.00 8.56
CA ALA A 19 3.01 17.47 9.81
C ALA A 19 3.41 16.00 9.67
N MET A 20 2.58 15.18 9.00
CA MET A 20 2.89 13.78 8.70
C MET A 20 4.09 13.61 7.74
N GLN A 21 4.36 14.60 6.89
CA GLN A 21 5.51 14.59 5.96
C GLN A 21 6.83 15.03 6.61
N GLN A 22 6.80 15.69 7.77
CA GLN A 22 8.01 16.11 8.50
C GLN A 22 8.60 15.01 9.40
N GLU A 23 7.86 13.96 9.68
CA GLU A 23 8.35 12.84 10.46
C GLU A 23 9.17 11.90 9.55
N GLU A 24 10.46 11.77 9.84
CA GLU A 24 11.35 10.89 9.06
C GLU A 24 11.01 9.43 9.35
N PRO A 25 10.72 8.59 8.33
CA PRO A 25 10.37 7.20 8.56
C PRO A 25 11.59 6.43 9.11
N ILE A 26 11.41 5.61 10.14
CA ILE A 26 12.44 4.72 10.69
C ILE A 26 12.94 3.77 9.62
N TYR A 27 12.03 3.30 8.77
CA TYR A 27 12.34 2.38 7.69
C TYR A 27 11.46 2.63 6.48
N SER A 28 12.06 2.59 5.30
CA SER A 28 11.37 2.76 4.02
C SER A 28 11.67 1.59 3.11
N ALA A 29 10.63 0.86 2.70
CA ALA A 29 10.74 -0.26 1.79
C ALA A 29 9.98 -0.01 0.48
N GLN A 30 10.57 -0.44 -0.63
CA GLN A 30 9.87 -0.49 -1.91
C GLN A 30 9.08 -1.79 -2.03
N HIS A 31 7.98 -1.73 -2.74
CA HIS A 31 7.20 -2.92 -3.07
C HIS A 31 7.99 -3.85 -3.98
N SER A 32 8.03 -5.15 -3.63
CA SER A 32 8.62 -6.17 -4.50
C SER A 32 7.69 -6.46 -5.67
N ARG A 33 8.10 -6.10 -6.88
CA ARG A 33 7.35 -6.43 -8.09
C ARG A 33 7.53 -7.92 -8.41
N SER A 34 6.48 -8.71 -8.22
CA SER A 34 6.49 -10.12 -8.62
C SER A 34 6.59 -10.25 -10.14
N LEU A 35 7.09 -11.41 -10.62
CA LEU A 35 7.12 -11.73 -12.05
C LEU A 35 5.73 -11.59 -12.68
N PHE A 36 4.70 -12.04 -11.97
CA PHE A 36 3.30 -11.94 -12.40
C PHE A 36 2.86 -10.48 -12.62
N GLN A 37 3.32 -9.57 -11.76
CA GLN A 37 3.04 -8.14 -11.93
C GLN A 37 3.69 -7.56 -13.18
N ARG A 38 4.92 -7.98 -13.48
CA ARG A 38 5.62 -7.54 -14.69
C ARG A 38 4.90 -8.06 -15.94
N ILE A 39 4.50 -9.33 -15.93
CA ILE A 39 3.74 -9.95 -17.04
C ILE A 39 2.42 -9.21 -17.25
N ASN A 40 1.63 -8.95 -16.22
CA ASN A 40 0.37 -8.22 -16.35
C ASN A 40 0.56 -6.80 -16.90
N MET A 41 1.62 -6.12 -16.49
CA MET A 41 1.94 -4.78 -17.01
C MET A 41 2.26 -4.84 -18.51
N VAL A 42 3.02 -5.84 -18.94
CA VAL A 42 3.35 -6.04 -20.36
C VAL A 42 2.10 -6.39 -21.17
N ILE A 43 1.26 -7.30 -20.67
CA ILE A 43 -0.01 -7.66 -21.32
C ILE A 43 -0.91 -6.43 -21.44
N SER A 44 -1.09 -5.66 -20.36
CA SER A 44 -1.90 -4.45 -20.38
C SER A 44 -1.37 -3.44 -21.42
N PHE A 45 -0.06 -3.27 -21.49
CA PHE A 45 0.56 -2.41 -22.48
C PHE A 45 0.31 -2.88 -23.92
N ILE A 46 0.44 -4.19 -24.19
CA ILE A 46 0.13 -4.77 -25.50
C ILE A 46 -1.33 -4.52 -25.90
N VAL A 47 -2.28 -4.72 -24.96
CA VAL A 47 -3.71 -4.49 -25.20
C VAL A 47 -3.98 -3.02 -25.52
N VAL A 48 -3.32 -2.08 -24.83
CA VAL A 48 -3.43 -0.63 -25.11
C VAL A 48 -2.91 -0.32 -26.51
N VAL A 49 -1.74 -0.84 -26.88
CA VAL A 49 -1.15 -0.62 -28.22
C VAL A 49 -2.05 -1.19 -29.29
N MET A 50 -2.52 -2.43 -29.15
CA MET A 50 -3.45 -3.06 -30.09
C MET A 50 -4.74 -2.26 -30.22
N GLY A 51 -5.30 -1.79 -29.12
CA GLY A 51 -6.50 -0.96 -29.10
C GLY A 51 -6.27 0.41 -29.76
N ALA A 52 -5.09 1.00 -29.62
CA ALA A 52 -4.74 2.25 -30.30
C ALA A 52 -4.60 2.08 -31.81
N LEU A 53 -4.03 0.96 -32.27
CA LEU A 53 -3.88 0.65 -33.68
C LEU A 53 -5.23 0.31 -34.35
N SER A 54 -6.14 -0.30 -33.61
CA SER A 54 -7.47 -0.73 -34.09
C SER A 54 -8.59 0.21 -33.63
N ILE A 55 -8.30 1.46 -33.34
CA ILE A 55 -9.26 2.40 -32.72
C ILE A 55 -10.52 2.61 -33.60
N GLN A 56 -10.36 2.54 -34.91
CA GLN A 56 -11.47 2.70 -35.86
C GLN A 56 -12.39 1.48 -35.91
N GLU A 57 -11.84 0.28 -35.72
CA GLU A 57 -12.57 -0.98 -35.79
C GLU A 57 -13.10 -1.43 -34.43
N SER A 58 -12.30 -1.22 -33.38
CA SER A 58 -12.60 -1.72 -32.03
C SER A 58 -12.10 -0.78 -30.91
N PRO A 59 -12.79 0.34 -30.67
CA PRO A 59 -12.42 1.28 -29.59
C PRO A 59 -12.47 0.65 -28.19
N TYR A 60 -13.21 -0.45 -28.04
CA TYR A 60 -13.36 -1.15 -26.75
C TYR A 60 -12.03 -1.72 -26.23
N LEU A 61 -11.13 -2.16 -27.11
CA LEU A 61 -9.82 -2.69 -26.71
C LEU A 61 -8.96 -1.62 -26.01
N LEU A 62 -9.00 -0.39 -26.51
CA LEU A 62 -8.31 0.73 -25.89
C LEU A 62 -8.87 1.01 -24.49
N VAL A 63 -10.19 1.12 -24.38
CA VAL A 63 -10.87 1.36 -23.09
C VAL A 63 -10.57 0.24 -22.10
N LEU A 64 -10.62 -1.02 -22.55
CA LEU A 64 -10.31 -2.18 -21.73
C LEU A 64 -8.85 -2.15 -21.25
N GLY A 65 -7.88 -1.92 -22.13
CA GLY A 65 -6.46 -1.87 -21.79
C GLY A 65 -6.14 -0.74 -20.79
N VAL A 66 -6.66 0.46 -21.03
CA VAL A 66 -6.50 1.60 -20.11
C VAL A 66 -7.20 1.33 -18.79
N GLY A 67 -8.41 0.75 -18.80
CA GLY A 67 -9.15 0.39 -17.59
C GLY A 67 -8.40 -0.63 -16.73
N ILE A 68 -7.93 -1.73 -17.31
CA ILE A 68 -7.16 -2.75 -16.59
C ILE A 68 -5.85 -2.17 -16.06
N GLY A 69 -5.10 -1.41 -16.89
CA GLY A 69 -3.85 -0.77 -16.49
C GLY A 69 -4.06 0.24 -15.36
N GLY A 70 -5.13 1.04 -15.44
CA GLY A 70 -5.51 2.00 -14.40
C GLY A 70 -5.88 1.32 -13.08
N LEU A 71 -6.78 0.33 -13.11
CA LEU A 71 -7.16 -0.44 -11.92
C LEU A 71 -5.94 -1.09 -11.26
N TYR A 72 -5.06 -1.66 -12.08
CA TYR A 72 -3.82 -2.25 -11.60
C TYR A 72 -2.92 -1.22 -10.90
N TRP A 73 -2.73 -0.05 -11.53
CA TRP A 73 -1.93 1.04 -10.97
C TRP A 73 -2.45 1.51 -9.62
N PHE A 74 -3.76 1.71 -9.49
CA PHE A 74 -4.39 2.19 -8.25
C PHE A 74 -4.45 1.13 -7.15
N SER A 75 -4.49 -0.16 -7.50
CA SER A 75 -4.59 -1.26 -6.54
C SER A 75 -3.24 -1.76 -6.03
N THR A 76 -2.13 -1.42 -6.71
CA THR A 76 -0.80 -1.93 -6.35
C THR A 76 -0.10 -0.99 -5.38
N ALA A 77 0.32 -1.51 -4.23
CA ALA A 77 1.17 -0.78 -3.29
C ALA A 77 2.53 -0.47 -3.96
N GLN A 78 3.06 0.72 -3.72
CA GLN A 78 4.32 1.18 -4.30
C GLN A 78 5.43 1.27 -3.28
N LYS A 79 5.13 1.82 -2.10
CA LYS A 79 6.09 2.05 -1.01
C LYS A 79 5.45 1.78 0.33
N TYR A 80 6.30 1.40 1.27
CA TYR A 80 5.97 1.20 2.67
C TYR A 80 6.86 2.11 3.50
N HIS A 81 6.28 2.90 4.38
CA HIS A 81 7.00 3.74 5.33
C HIS A 81 6.60 3.31 6.74
N LEU A 82 7.58 2.87 7.51
CA LEU A 82 7.41 2.53 8.91
C LEU A 82 7.85 3.73 9.76
N TYR A 83 6.95 4.23 10.56
CA TYR A 83 7.17 5.26 11.56
C TYR A 83 7.20 4.65 12.97
N HIS A 84 7.46 5.48 13.97
CA HIS A 84 7.48 5.02 15.35
C HIS A 84 6.15 4.47 15.84
N ASP A 85 5.02 5.04 15.38
CA ASP A 85 3.67 4.75 15.85
C ASP A 85 2.76 4.12 14.81
N ARG A 86 3.18 4.12 13.53
CA ARG A 86 2.32 3.71 12.40
C ARG A 86 3.09 3.13 11.23
N LEU A 87 2.39 2.30 10.44
CA LEU A 87 2.83 1.80 9.13
C LEU A 87 2.00 2.46 8.05
N ILE A 88 2.63 3.22 7.15
CA ILE A 88 1.98 3.85 6.02
C ILE A 88 2.26 3.07 4.73
N ILE A 89 1.18 2.68 4.04
CA ILE A 89 1.24 1.99 2.76
C ILE A 89 0.79 2.95 1.68
N HIS A 90 1.70 3.32 0.79
CA HIS A 90 1.41 4.13 -0.38
C HIS A 90 1.04 3.22 -1.55
N TYR A 91 -0.21 3.33 -2.00
CA TYR A 91 -0.68 2.77 -3.27
C TYR A 91 -0.44 3.76 -4.41
N GLY A 92 -0.86 3.43 -5.63
CA GLY A 92 -0.98 4.43 -6.70
C GLY A 92 -1.85 5.60 -6.22
N ARG A 93 -1.40 6.85 -6.48
CA ARG A 93 -2.11 8.06 -6.02
C ARG A 93 -3.60 8.01 -6.36
N PRO A 94 -4.51 8.42 -5.49
CA PRO A 94 -4.28 9.13 -4.21
C PRO A 94 -4.36 8.24 -2.95
N ARG A 95 -4.37 6.90 -3.06
CA ARG A 95 -4.68 6.00 -1.95
C ARG A 95 -3.50 5.80 -1.01
N ILE A 96 -3.68 6.21 0.23
CA ILE A 96 -2.75 5.95 1.35
C ILE A 96 -3.52 5.17 2.41
N VAL A 97 -2.90 4.12 2.93
CA VAL A 97 -3.44 3.35 4.05
C VAL A 97 -2.52 3.54 5.24
N ASP A 98 -3.06 4.11 6.30
CA ASP A 98 -2.40 4.30 7.58
C ASP A 98 -2.84 3.20 8.54
N ILE A 99 -1.86 2.54 9.17
CA ILE A 99 -2.05 1.43 10.10
C ILE A 99 -1.31 1.79 11.39
N PRO A 100 -2.03 2.20 12.44
CA PRO A 100 -1.43 2.39 13.76
C PRO A 100 -0.83 1.08 14.27
N LEU A 101 0.38 1.11 14.84
CA LEU A 101 1.09 -0.10 15.30
C LEU A 101 0.38 -0.76 16.48
N ASP A 102 -0.30 0.00 17.33
CA ASP A 102 -1.13 -0.49 18.45
C ASP A 102 -2.32 -1.33 17.99
N SER A 103 -2.79 -1.11 16.74
CA SER A 103 -3.86 -1.90 16.14
C SER A 103 -3.41 -3.25 15.59
N ILE A 104 -2.10 -3.49 15.48
CA ILE A 104 -1.54 -4.72 14.90
C ILE A 104 -1.53 -5.81 15.96
N ILE A 105 -2.25 -6.91 15.69
CA ILE A 105 -2.32 -8.08 16.55
C ILE A 105 -1.22 -9.07 16.21
N ASP A 106 -0.94 -9.22 14.90
CA ASP A 106 -0.02 -10.23 14.40
C ASP A 106 0.56 -9.81 13.04
N ALA A 107 1.81 -10.16 12.81
CA ALA A 107 2.50 -9.94 11.54
C ALA A 107 3.29 -11.20 11.16
N GLY A 108 2.70 -12.02 10.30
CA GLY A 108 3.26 -13.29 9.88
C GLY A 108 3.77 -13.28 8.44
N VAL A 109 4.89 -13.97 8.19
CA VAL A 109 5.42 -14.18 6.85
C VAL A 109 4.62 -15.27 6.14
N ILE A 110 4.03 -14.94 4.99
CA ILE A 110 3.40 -15.92 4.09
C ILE A 110 4.37 -16.21 2.95
N LYS A 111 4.72 -17.50 2.77
CA LYS A 111 5.67 -17.92 1.72
C LYS A 111 5.00 -18.35 0.41
N MET A 112 3.75 -18.87 0.45
CA MET A 112 3.05 -19.37 -0.74
C MET A 112 1.57 -18.97 -0.73
N PRO A 113 0.96 -18.75 -1.89
CA PRO A 113 1.50 -18.64 -3.25
C PRO A 113 2.17 -17.28 -3.52
N PHE A 114 2.08 -16.33 -2.59
CA PHE A 114 2.61 -14.99 -2.72
C PHE A 114 3.41 -14.62 -1.48
N SER A 115 4.72 -14.56 -1.60
CA SER A 115 5.60 -14.12 -0.50
C SER A 115 5.24 -12.72 -0.04
N GLY A 116 5.07 -12.54 1.25
CA GLY A 116 4.70 -11.25 1.85
C GLY A 116 4.50 -11.36 3.35
N VAL A 117 4.19 -10.25 3.98
CA VAL A 117 3.83 -10.15 5.40
C VAL A 117 2.35 -9.86 5.51
N LEU A 118 1.62 -10.76 6.16
CA LEU A 118 0.22 -10.51 6.51
C LEU A 118 0.18 -9.77 7.84
N VAL A 119 -0.20 -8.52 7.80
CA VAL A 119 -0.42 -7.69 8.98
C VAL A 119 -1.88 -7.81 9.38
N ARG A 120 -2.16 -8.48 10.50
CA ARG A 120 -3.50 -8.60 11.08
C ARG A 120 -3.77 -7.45 12.01
N ARG A 121 -4.97 -6.87 11.93
CA ARG A 121 -5.40 -5.69 12.69
C ARG A 121 -6.67 -5.98 13.48
N THR A 122 -6.82 -5.30 14.61
CA THR A 122 -8.07 -5.33 15.39
C THR A 122 -9.21 -4.70 14.59
N GLY A 123 -10.33 -5.43 14.46
CA GLY A 123 -11.58 -4.90 13.87
C GLY A 123 -11.55 -4.58 12.38
N ARG A 124 -10.48 -4.90 11.65
CA ARG A 124 -10.35 -4.65 10.21
C ARG A 124 -9.69 -5.82 9.48
N ALA A 125 -9.92 -5.90 8.18
CA ALA A 125 -9.24 -6.88 7.34
C ALA A 125 -7.72 -6.70 7.39
N GLY A 126 -6.98 -7.82 7.38
CA GLY A 126 -5.53 -7.82 7.34
C GLY A 126 -4.99 -7.15 6.07
N ALA A 127 -3.81 -6.58 6.16
CA ALA A 127 -3.10 -6.00 5.03
C ALA A 127 -1.95 -6.92 4.61
N LEU A 128 -1.87 -7.27 3.33
CA LEU A 128 -0.74 -7.99 2.77
C LEU A 128 0.30 -6.98 2.27
N VAL A 129 1.46 -6.99 2.91
CA VAL A 129 2.59 -6.12 2.63
C VAL A 129 3.67 -6.94 1.94
N ARG A 130 4.24 -6.44 0.84
CA ARG A 130 5.29 -7.15 0.07
C ARG A 130 6.51 -6.27 -0.10
N PRO A 131 7.32 -6.10 0.94
CA PRO A 131 8.56 -5.36 0.85
C PRO A 131 9.59 -6.12 0.02
N ARG A 132 10.55 -5.41 -0.53
CA ARG A 132 11.64 -6.02 -1.31
C ARG A 132 12.54 -6.88 -0.43
N ASN A 133 12.83 -6.41 0.80
CA ASN A 133 13.55 -7.14 1.81
C ASN A 133 12.58 -7.54 2.94
N LEU A 134 12.11 -8.78 2.87
CA LEU A 134 11.01 -9.27 3.69
C LEU A 134 11.46 -9.51 5.15
N GLU A 135 12.66 -10.06 5.33
CA GLU A 135 13.20 -10.40 6.66
C GLU A 135 13.49 -9.12 7.45
N GLU A 136 14.24 -8.20 6.85
CA GLU A 136 14.55 -6.92 7.49
C GLU A 136 13.28 -6.10 7.81
N PHE A 137 12.29 -6.10 6.90
CA PHE A 137 11.04 -5.41 7.15
C PHE A 137 10.28 -5.98 8.35
N VAL A 138 10.23 -7.32 8.46
CA VAL A 138 9.55 -8.00 9.58
C VAL A 138 10.26 -7.70 10.91
N GLU A 139 11.58 -7.78 10.94
CA GLU A 139 12.38 -7.44 12.11
C GLU A 139 12.12 -6.00 12.57
N ARG A 140 12.23 -5.03 11.66
CA ARG A 140 11.95 -3.62 11.96
C ARG A 140 10.52 -3.35 12.40
N LEU A 141 9.56 -4.07 11.79
CA LEU A 141 8.16 -3.95 12.17
C LEU A 141 7.92 -4.46 13.59
N TRP A 142 8.50 -5.60 13.95
CA TRP A 142 8.37 -6.14 15.30
C TRP A 142 9.07 -5.27 16.34
N ASP A 143 10.27 -4.77 16.05
CA ASP A 143 10.96 -3.81 16.93
C ASP A 143 10.11 -2.56 17.19
N ALA A 144 9.43 -2.06 16.16
CA ALA A 144 8.56 -0.91 16.30
C ALA A 144 7.29 -1.24 17.11
N ILE A 145 6.68 -2.42 16.90
CA ILE A 145 5.51 -2.87 17.66
C ILE A 145 5.86 -3.05 19.14
N GLU A 146 6.99 -3.70 19.45
CA GLU A 146 7.43 -3.93 20.82
C GLU A 146 7.70 -2.62 21.58
N LYS A 147 8.35 -1.65 20.93
CA LYS A 147 8.60 -0.31 21.49
C LYS A 147 7.31 0.45 21.81
N ASN A 148 6.22 0.15 21.10
CA ASN A 148 4.89 0.73 21.35
C ASN A 148 4.02 -0.09 22.31
N GLY A 149 4.60 -1.10 22.99
CA GLY A 149 3.85 -1.92 23.96
C GLY A 149 2.91 -2.94 23.30
N GLY A 150 3.10 -3.22 22.00
CA GLY A 150 2.34 -4.23 21.28
C GLY A 150 2.74 -5.66 21.65
N PRO A 151 2.02 -6.67 21.12
CA PRO A 151 2.29 -8.07 21.44
C PRO A 151 3.66 -8.50 20.88
N ALA A 152 4.40 -9.27 21.70
CA ALA A 152 5.65 -9.87 21.28
C ALA A 152 5.44 -10.88 20.11
N PRO A 153 6.43 -11.01 19.17
CA PRO A 153 6.32 -11.91 18.04
C PRO A 153 6.07 -13.36 18.52
N GLY A 154 5.05 -14.02 17.92
CA GLY A 154 4.75 -15.42 18.18
C GLY A 154 3.90 -15.74 19.41
N ARG A 155 3.45 -14.78 20.19
CA ARG A 155 2.40 -14.99 21.18
C ARG A 155 1.04 -14.84 20.49
N ASN A 156 0.49 -15.95 20.00
CA ASN A 156 -0.94 -16.03 19.72
C ASN A 156 -1.69 -15.69 21.01
N PRO A 157 -2.56 -14.68 21.07
CA PRO A 157 -3.51 -14.56 22.14
C PRO A 157 -4.44 -15.78 22.05
N SER A 158 -4.30 -16.69 22.98
CA SER A 158 -5.21 -17.79 23.22
C SER A 158 -6.60 -17.30 23.64
#